data_b8e06ac5217a6b0fa88863c49b40e079
#
_entry.id   b8e06ac5217a6b0fa88863c49b40e079
#
_cell.length_a   1.000
_cell.length_b   1.000
_cell.length_c   1.000
_cell.angle_alpha   90.00
_cell.angle_beta   90.00
_cell.angle_gamma   90.00
#
_symmetry.space_group_name_H-M   'P 1'
#
loop_
_entity.id
_entity.type
_entity.pdbx_description
1 polymer ?
#
loop_
_entity_poly.entity_id
_entity_poly.type
_entity_poly.pdbx_seq_one_letter_code
_entity_poly.pdbx_strand_id
1 'polypeptide(L)'
;MINLHEPLLTGNEQKYIKNCLDQGWVSSAGKYVDIFEKKIAKYTGAKYAVACINGTAALQVSLRLVGVKKNDEVIVPSMTFIAPVNAINYNNAKPIFMDCDEYYTIDVNKTVDFINEETRTIKKKISGNDLTITVNNKTENRITAIIIVHAFGNAVRLDKLVDLCRKKNVA
;
A
#
# COMPACT_ATOMS: atom_id res chain seq x y z
N MET A 1 -12.26 15.61 -28.73
CA MET A 1 -12.36 14.54 -27.69
C MET A 1 -12.03 15.20 -26.37
N ILE A 2 -12.82 14.98 -25.33
CA ILE A 2 -12.53 15.49 -23.99
C ILE A 2 -11.83 14.36 -23.23
N ASN A 3 -10.57 14.57 -22.84
CA ASN A 3 -9.82 13.58 -22.08
C ASN A 3 -10.30 13.56 -20.62
N LEU A 4 -10.27 12.39 -19.99
CA LEU A 4 -10.66 12.25 -18.59
C LEU A 4 -9.68 13.01 -17.67
N HIS A 5 -8.39 12.98 -17.99
CA HIS A 5 -7.36 13.79 -17.37
C HIS A 5 -6.19 13.97 -18.34
N GLU A 6 -5.43 15.04 -18.12
CA GLU A 6 -4.20 15.34 -18.87
C GLU A 6 -3.08 15.70 -17.90
N PRO A 7 -1.83 15.29 -18.19
CA PRO A 7 -0.70 15.71 -17.36
C PRO A 7 -0.47 17.23 -17.54
N LEU A 8 -0.30 17.92 -16.42
CA LEU A 8 0.02 19.35 -16.40
C LEU A 8 1.54 19.51 -16.19
N LEU A 9 2.24 19.94 -17.22
CA LEU A 9 3.70 20.13 -17.26
C LEU A 9 4.04 21.61 -17.42
N THR A 10 3.67 22.44 -16.45
CA THR A 10 3.85 23.91 -16.47
C THR A 10 4.86 24.42 -15.45
N GLY A 11 5.50 23.51 -14.72
CA GLY A 11 6.45 23.84 -13.66
C GLY A 11 7.92 23.79 -14.12
N ASN A 12 8.74 23.17 -13.28
CA ASN A 12 10.19 23.09 -13.49
C ASN A 12 10.65 21.77 -14.15
N GLU A 13 9.72 20.96 -14.69
CA GLU A 13 10.00 19.60 -15.19
C GLU A 13 11.11 19.63 -16.24
N GLN A 14 10.97 20.47 -17.26
CA GLN A 14 11.96 20.60 -18.34
C GLN A 14 13.33 21.05 -17.80
N LYS A 15 13.34 21.99 -16.85
CA LYS A 15 14.58 22.48 -16.23
C LYS A 15 15.34 21.37 -15.50
N TYR A 16 14.61 20.53 -14.73
CA TYR A 16 15.23 19.44 -14.00
C TYR A 16 15.70 18.32 -14.92
N ILE A 17 14.89 17.95 -15.91
CA ILE A 17 15.27 16.95 -16.92
C ILE A 17 16.50 17.41 -17.69
N LYS A 18 16.50 18.65 -18.21
CA LYS A 18 17.64 19.21 -18.91
C LYS A 18 18.91 19.17 -18.04
N ASN A 19 18.83 19.56 -16.78
CA ASN A 19 19.96 19.55 -15.88
C ASN A 19 20.50 18.11 -15.64
N CYS A 20 19.63 17.10 -15.55
CA CYS A 20 20.06 15.71 -15.47
C CYS A 20 20.83 15.26 -16.72
N LEU A 21 20.31 15.60 -17.89
CA LEU A 21 20.94 15.26 -19.16
C LEU A 21 22.29 15.96 -19.35
N ASP A 22 22.36 17.26 -19.05
CA ASP A 22 23.58 18.06 -19.16
C ASP A 22 24.71 17.53 -18.23
N GLN A 23 24.32 16.94 -17.09
CA GLN A 23 25.25 16.35 -16.11
C GLN A 23 25.50 14.85 -16.26
N GLY A 24 24.80 14.19 -17.20
CA GLY A 24 24.90 12.76 -17.42
C GLY A 24 24.25 11.89 -16.33
N TRP A 25 23.41 12.47 -15.46
CA TRP A 25 22.70 11.73 -14.41
C TRP A 25 21.35 11.19 -14.90
N VAL A 26 21.37 10.01 -15.48
CA VAL A 26 20.19 9.34 -16.06
C VAL A 26 19.88 7.99 -15.42
N SER A 27 20.34 7.77 -14.17
CA SER A 27 20.13 6.52 -13.45
C SER A 27 19.30 6.72 -12.17
N SER A 28 19.09 5.63 -11.42
CA SER A 28 18.36 5.63 -10.15
C SER A 28 19.07 6.34 -8.98
N ALA A 29 20.34 6.74 -9.16
CA ALA A 29 21.09 7.56 -8.21
C ALA A 29 21.29 8.96 -8.76
N GLY A 30 21.29 9.98 -7.90
CA GLY A 30 21.56 11.34 -8.32
C GLY A 30 20.91 12.40 -7.45
N LYS A 31 21.39 13.62 -7.58
CA LYS A 31 21.00 14.79 -6.77
C LYS A 31 19.47 14.97 -6.63
N TYR A 32 18.72 14.72 -7.69
CA TYR A 32 17.26 14.95 -7.65
C TYR A 32 16.50 13.85 -6.92
N VAL A 33 17.04 12.63 -6.86
CA VAL A 33 16.51 11.55 -6.02
C VAL A 33 16.64 11.96 -4.55
N ASP A 34 17.83 12.38 -4.13
CA ASP A 34 18.09 12.83 -2.74
C ASP A 34 17.19 14.03 -2.35
N ILE A 35 17.03 14.99 -3.27
CA ILE A 35 16.19 16.18 -3.04
C ILE A 35 14.72 15.76 -2.89
N PHE A 36 14.26 14.86 -3.73
CA PHE A 36 12.89 14.35 -3.69
C PHE A 36 12.61 13.63 -2.36
N GLU A 37 13.45 12.69 -1.97
CA GLU A 37 13.33 11.95 -0.72
C GLU A 37 13.29 12.87 0.50
N LYS A 38 14.22 13.84 0.57
CA LYS A 38 14.27 14.83 1.66
C LYS A 38 13.01 15.70 1.70
N LYS A 39 12.50 16.13 0.54
CA LYS A 39 11.27 16.94 0.46
C LYS A 39 10.03 16.15 0.88
N ILE A 40 9.90 14.91 0.43
CA ILE A 40 8.78 14.04 0.82
C ILE A 40 8.84 13.73 2.32
N ALA A 41 9.98 13.36 2.85
CA ALA A 41 10.16 13.13 4.29
C ALA A 41 9.74 14.36 5.11
N LYS A 42 10.21 15.57 4.71
CA LYS A 42 9.84 16.83 5.35
C LYS A 42 8.33 17.12 5.25
N TYR A 43 7.73 16.90 4.08
CA TYR A 43 6.32 17.20 3.83
C TYR A 43 5.39 16.28 4.64
N THR A 44 5.72 15.00 4.73
CA THR A 44 4.91 14.00 5.44
C THR A 44 5.21 13.92 6.93
N GLY A 45 6.28 14.55 7.41
CA GLY A 45 6.79 14.39 8.78
C GLY A 45 7.46 13.05 9.04
N ALA A 46 7.67 12.22 8.01
CA ALA A 46 8.36 10.95 8.13
C ALA A 46 9.86 11.16 8.36
N LYS A 47 10.49 10.24 9.13
CA LYS A 47 11.95 10.31 9.37
C LYS A 47 12.75 10.08 8.10
N TYR A 48 12.27 9.21 7.22
CA TYR A 48 12.89 8.85 5.95
C TYR A 48 11.84 8.71 4.87
N ALA A 49 12.24 8.95 3.62
CA ALA A 49 11.51 8.57 2.42
C ALA A 49 12.48 7.87 1.47
N VAL A 50 11.99 6.90 0.72
CA VAL A 50 12.77 6.16 -0.29
C VAL A 50 12.01 6.25 -1.61
N ALA A 51 12.68 6.74 -2.64
CA ALA A 51 12.11 6.84 -3.97
C ALA A 51 12.02 5.46 -4.64
N CYS A 52 10.87 5.17 -5.22
CA CYS A 52 10.65 4.00 -6.06
C CYS A 52 10.30 4.47 -7.48
N ILE A 53 10.51 3.60 -8.46
CA ILE A 53 10.27 3.95 -9.87
C ILE A 53 8.81 4.29 -10.17
N ASN A 54 7.88 3.70 -9.41
CA ASN A 54 6.45 3.98 -9.49
C ASN A 54 5.73 3.47 -8.22
N GLY A 55 4.44 3.81 -8.09
CA GLY A 55 3.62 3.41 -6.94
C GLY A 55 3.41 1.90 -6.82
N THR A 56 3.37 1.15 -7.92
CA THR A 56 3.24 -0.30 -7.89
C THR A 56 4.45 -0.95 -7.24
N ALA A 57 5.66 -0.51 -7.61
CA ALA A 57 6.90 -0.96 -6.99
C ALA A 57 6.97 -0.58 -5.50
N ALA A 58 6.54 0.64 -5.16
CA ALA A 58 6.46 1.09 -3.77
C ALA A 58 5.51 0.21 -2.94
N LEU A 59 4.31 -0.09 -3.44
CA LEU A 59 3.36 -0.99 -2.78
C LEU A 59 3.93 -2.41 -2.61
N GLN A 60 4.58 -2.96 -3.64
CA GLN A 60 5.20 -4.27 -3.56
C GLN A 60 6.25 -4.35 -2.45
N VAL A 61 7.13 -3.34 -2.37
CA VAL A 61 8.16 -3.26 -1.33
C VAL A 61 7.53 -3.05 0.04
N SER A 62 6.53 -2.18 0.16
CA SER A 62 5.81 -1.94 1.42
C SER A 62 5.18 -3.21 1.97
N LEU A 63 4.53 -4.01 1.12
CA LEU A 63 3.96 -5.30 1.54
C LEU A 63 5.03 -6.27 2.07
N ARG A 64 6.22 -6.30 1.45
CA ARG A 64 7.36 -7.08 1.97
C ARG A 64 7.84 -6.59 3.32
N LEU A 65 7.93 -5.28 3.50
CA LEU A 65 8.40 -4.67 4.76
C LEU A 65 7.46 -4.95 5.92
N VAL A 66 6.14 -4.97 5.69
CA VAL A 66 5.16 -5.36 6.73
C VAL A 66 5.04 -6.88 6.89
N GLY A 67 5.85 -7.65 6.18
CA GLY A 67 6.00 -9.09 6.39
C GLY A 67 5.04 -9.98 5.62
N VAL A 68 4.48 -9.50 4.50
CA VAL A 68 3.69 -10.33 3.57
C VAL A 68 4.59 -11.38 2.92
N LYS A 69 4.15 -12.62 2.94
CA LYS A 69 4.84 -13.79 2.40
C LYS A 69 3.97 -14.52 1.39
N LYS A 70 4.59 -15.46 0.69
CA LYS A 70 3.88 -16.37 -0.22
C LYS A 70 2.70 -17.05 0.49
N ASN A 71 1.55 -17.06 -0.17
CA ASN A 71 0.27 -17.59 0.30
C ASN A 71 -0.41 -16.80 1.44
N ASP A 72 0.19 -15.74 1.96
CA ASP A 72 -0.54 -14.82 2.83
C ASP A 72 -1.70 -14.17 2.06
N GLU A 73 -2.68 -13.70 2.78
CA GLU A 73 -3.80 -12.92 2.24
C GLU A 73 -3.64 -11.44 2.61
N VAL A 74 -4.02 -10.59 1.67
CA VAL A 74 -4.02 -9.13 1.85
C VAL A 74 -5.38 -8.59 1.42
N ILE A 75 -6.05 -7.87 2.32
CA ILE A 75 -7.33 -7.23 2.05
C ILE A 75 -7.09 -6.02 1.14
N VAL A 76 -7.94 -5.86 0.13
CA VAL A 76 -7.85 -4.77 -0.85
C VAL A 76 -9.26 -4.39 -1.32
N PRO A 77 -9.56 -3.09 -1.56
CA PRO A 77 -10.87 -2.70 -2.09
C PRO A 77 -11.07 -3.26 -3.50
N SER A 78 -12.32 -3.63 -3.83
CA SER A 78 -12.70 -4.06 -5.18
C SER A 78 -12.66 -2.90 -6.18
N MET A 79 -12.92 -1.67 -5.71
CA MET A 79 -12.84 -0.45 -6.51
C MET A 79 -11.47 0.19 -6.35
N THR A 80 -10.56 -0.12 -7.26
CA THR A 80 -9.18 0.39 -7.27
C THR A 80 -8.53 0.26 -8.64
N PHE A 81 -7.38 0.90 -8.86
CA PHE A 81 -6.49 0.54 -9.95
C PHE A 81 -5.99 -0.90 -9.78
N ILE A 82 -5.55 -1.50 -10.87
CA ILE A 82 -4.96 -2.86 -10.83
C ILE A 82 -3.65 -2.93 -10.03
N ALA A 83 -2.98 -1.80 -9.80
CA ALA A 83 -1.67 -1.73 -9.15
C ALA A 83 -1.63 -2.33 -7.72
N PRO A 84 -2.57 -2.05 -6.81
CA PRO A 84 -2.65 -2.71 -5.50
C PRO A 84 -2.76 -4.23 -5.60
N VAL A 85 -3.62 -4.73 -6.50
CA VAL A 85 -3.80 -6.17 -6.71
C VAL A 85 -2.54 -6.81 -7.27
N ASN A 86 -1.90 -6.17 -8.26
CA ASN A 86 -0.64 -6.66 -8.82
C ASN A 86 0.48 -6.67 -7.78
N ALA A 87 0.57 -5.66 -6.91
CA ALA A 87 1.56 -5.63 -5.83
C ALA A 87 1.40 -6.81 -4.85
N ILE A 88 0.17 -7.24 -4.57
CA ILE A 88 -0.12 -8.45 -3.79
C ILE A 88 0.38 -9.69 -4.54
N ASN A 89 0.00 -9.83 -5.81
CA ASN A 89 0.37 -10.98 -6.64
C ASN A 89 1.90 -11.08 -6.84
N TYR A 90 2.61 -9.96 -6.99
CA TYR A 90 4.08 -9.93 -7.12
C TYR A 90 4.79 -10.41 -5.85
N ASN A 91 4.11 -10.38 -4.71
CA ASN A 91 4.58 -10.99 -3.47
C ASN A 91 4.16 -12.47 -3.32
N ASN A 92 3.53 -13.07 -4.35
CA ASN A 92 2.93 -14.40 -4.31
C ASN A 92 1.89 -14.56 -3.17
N ALA A 93 1.27 -13.47 -2.77
CA ALA A 93 0.16 -13.41 -1.84
C ALA A 93 -1.18 -13.39 -2.60
N LYS A 94 -2.29 -13.53 -1.87
CA LYS A 94 -3.64 -13.61 -2.45
C LYS A 94 -4.45 -12.39 -2.03
N PRO A 95 -5.15 -11.72 -2.95
CA PRO A 95 -6.05 -10.62 -2.60
C PRO A 95 -7.35 -11.15 -1.98
N ILE A 96 -7.82 -10.50 -0.92
CA ILE A 96 -9.20 -10.59 -0.43
C ILE A 96 -9.89 -9.29 -0.83
N PHE A 97 -10.84 -9.37 -1.74
CA PHE A 97 -11.56 -8.20 -2.20
C PHE A 97 -12.65 -7.81 -1.21
N MET A 98 -12.68 -6.54 -0.82
CA MET A 98 -13.74 -5.93 -0.03
C MET A 98 -14.54 -4.98 -0.90
N ASP A 99 -15.85 -4.91 -0.62
CA ASP A 99 -16.74 -3.97 -1.27
C ASP A 99 -16.32 -2.51 -1.01
N CYS A 100 -16.79 -1.62 -1.84
CA CYS A 100 -16.70 -0.19 -1.61
C CYS A 100 -17.96 0.37 -0.96
N ASP A 101 -17.80 1.50 -0.28
CA ASP A 101 -18.86 2.33 0.24
C ASP A 101 -19.42 3.31 -0.84
N GLU A 102 -20.30 4.20 -0.44
CA GLU A 102 -20.90 5.23 -1.31
C GLU A 102 -19.89 6.26 -1.85
N TYR A 103 -18.69 6.34 -1.26
CA TYR A 103 -17.59 7.22 -1.68
C TYR A 103 -16.55 6.49 -2.53
N TYR A 104 -16.82 5.27 -2.96
CA TYR A 104 -15.91 4.40 -3.71
C TYR A 104 -14.63 4.03 -2.94
N THR A 105 -14.62 4.20 -1.62
CA THR A 105 -13.53 3.73 -0.77
C THR A 105 -13.87 2.35 -0.20
N ILE A 106 -12.90 1.67 0.41
CA ILE A 106 -13.18 0.38 1.05
C ILE A 106 -14.28 0.54 2.11
N ASP A 107 -15.29 -0.33 2.09
CA ASP A 107 -16.33 -0.35 3.13
C ASP A 107 -15.73 -0.80 4.46
N VAL A 108 -15.49 0.17 5.33
CA VAL A 108 -14.86 -0.06 6.64
C VAL A 108 -15.71 -0.96 7.52
N ASN A 109 -17.05 -0.83 7.49
CA ASN A 109 -17.92 -1.65 8.35
C ASN A 109 -17.87 -3.11 7.90
N LYS A 110 -18.06 -3.40 6.61
CA LYS A 110 -17.92 -4.76 6.06
C LYS A 110 -16.53 -5.34 6.30
N THR A 111 -15.48 -4.53 6.20
CA THR A 111 -14.12 -4.98 6.48
C THR A 111 -13.92 -5.35 7.95
N VAL A 112 -14.47 -4.55 8.86
CA VAL A 112 -14.45 -4.82 10.30
C VAL A 112 -15.23 -6.08 10.63
N ASP A 113 -16.43 -6.25 10.05
CA ASP A 113 -17.26 -7.44 10.25
C ASP A 113 -16.54 -8.70 9.73
N PHE A 114 -15.97 -8.65 8.53
CA PHE A 114 -15.17 -9.74 8.00
C PHE A 114 -14.00 -10.14 8.94
N ILE A 115 -13.24 -9.16 9.44
CA ILE A 115 -12.12 -9.45 10.33
C ILE A 115 -12.59 -10.03 11.67
N ASN A 116 -13.74 -9.62 12.17
CA ASN A 116 -14.26 -10.13 13.44
C ASN A 116 -14.89 -11.52 13.31
N GLU A 117 -15.66 -11.77 12.26
CA GLU A 117 -16.52 -12.94 12.12
C GLU A 117 -15.85 -14.06 11.32
N GLU A 118 -15.10 -13.68 10.28
CA GLU A 118 -14.51 -14.64 9.32
C GLU A 118 -13.03 -14.94 9.61
N THR A 119 -12.46 -14.39 10.70
CA THR A 119 -11.07 -14.62 11.07
C THR A 119 -10.91 -14.99 12.54
N ARG A 120 -9.83 -15.69 12.82
CA ARG A 120 -9.38 -15.98 14.19
C ARG A 120 -7.94 -15.60 14.39
N THR A 121 -7.58 -15.36 15.64
CA THR A 121 -6.22 -15.04 16.05
C THR A 121 -5.58 -16.27 16.69
N ILE A 122 -4.40 -16.65 16.22
CA ILE A 122 -3.64 -17.78 16.76
C ILE A 122 -2.21 -17.36 17.13
N LYS A 123 -1.61 -18.04 18.10
CA LYS A 123 -0.17 -17.93 18.37
C LYS A 123 0.58 -18.92 17.49
N LYS A 124 1.58 -18.44 16.76
CA LYS A 124 2.42 -19.27 15.89
C LYS A 124 3.90 -18.93 16.10
N LYS A 125 4.74 -19.96 16.17
CA LYS A 125 6.19 -19.78 16.17
C LYS A 125 6.67 -19.45 14.76
N ILE A 126 7.23 -18.25 14.57
CA ILE A 126 7.81 -17.80 13.29
C ILE A 126 9.24 -17.37 13.55
N SER A 127 10.20 -18.01 12.91
CA SER A 127 11.64 -17.75 13.10
C SER A 127 12.08 -17.75 14.57
N GLY A 128 11.51 -18.69 15.36
CA GLY A 128 11.86 -18.85 16.78
C GLY A 128 11.07 -17.96 17.76
N ASN A 129 10.32 -16.98 17.27
CA ASN A 129 9.53 -16.06 18.09
C ASN A 129 8.04 -16.44 18.08
N ASP A 130 7.39 -16.35 19.24
CA ASP A 130 5.94 -16.49 19.34
C ASP A 130 5.26 -15.22 18.82
N LEU A 131 4.58 -15.33 17.69
CA LEU A 131 3.85 -14.25 17.07
C LEU A 131 2.36 -14.55 17.06
N THR A 132 1.57 -13.53 17.38
CA THR A 132 0.14 -13.56 17.17
C THR A 132 -0.14 -13.23 15.71
N ILE A 133 -0.87 -14.10 15.02
CA ILE A 133 -1.26 -13.89 13.61
C ILE A 133 -2.77 -14.04 13.46
N THR A 134 -3.34 -13.32 12.51
CA THR A 134 -4.74 -13.45 12.11
C THR A 134 -4.85 -14.39 10.91
N VAL A 135 -5.78 -15.31 10.98
CA VAL A 135 -5.98 -16.38 9.99
C VAL A 135 -7.42 -16.35 9.53
N ASN A 136 -7.63 -16.43 8.24
CA ASN A 136 -8.95 -16.56 7.60
C ASN A 136 -9.52 -17.95 7.91
N ASN A 137 -10.73 -18.01 8.46
CA ASN A 137 -11.37 -19.26 8.90
C ASN A 137 -11.67 -20.20 7.72
N LYS A 138 -11.87 -19.66 6.51
CA LYS A 138 -12.23 -20.44 5.32
C LYS A 138 -11.01 -21.00 4.59
N THR A 139 -9.96 -20.21 4.47
CA THR A 139 -8.78 -20.57 3.65
C THR A 139 -7.62 -21.08 4.46
N GLU A 140 -7.65 -20.90 5.78
CA GLU A 140 -6.55 -21.19 6.71
C GLU A 140 -5.26 -20.38 6.44
N ASN A 141 -5.32 -19.39 5.54
CA ASN A 141 -4.19 -18.52 5.25
C ASN A 141 -4.10 -17.36 6.25
N ARG A 142 -2.89 -16.87 6.44
CA ARG A 142 -2.63 -15.68 7.27
C ARG A 142 -3.09 -14.44 6.54
N ILE A 143 -3.85 -13.58 7.21
CA ILE A 143 -4.13 -12.20 6.76
C ILE A 143 -3.05 -11.30 7.36
N THR A 144 -2.24 -10.70 6.50
CA THR A 144 -1.05 -9.95 6.94
C THR A 144 -1.24 -8.45 6.87
N ALA A 145 -1.97 -7.94 5.88
CA ALA A 145 -2.11 -6.51 5.65
C ALA A 145 -3.45 -6.15 5.00
N ILE A 146 -3.78 -4.86 5.08
CA ILE A 146 -4.87 -4.24 4.32
C ILE A 146 -4.28 -3.12 3.48
N ILE A 147 -4.59 -3.08 2.19
CA ILE A 147 -4.28 -1.93 1.33
C ILE A 147 -5.48 -1.01 1.32
N ILE A 148 -5.28 0.23 1.71
CA ILE A 148 -6.27 1.29 1.64
C ILE A 148 -6.03 2.13 0.39
N VAL A 149 -7.11 2.44 -0.33
CA VAL A 149 -7.08 3.31 -1.51
C VAL A 149 -8.03 4.47 -1.28
N HIS A 150 -7.51 5.69 -1.30
CA HIS A 150 -8.29 6.91 -1.26
C HIS A 150 -8.79 7.24 -2.66
N ALA A 151 -9.80 6.49 -3.12
CA ALA A 151 -10.32 6.59 -4.47
C ALA A 151 -10.83 8.03 -4.75
N PHE A 152 -10.47 8.57 -5.90
CA PHE A 152 -10.81 9.93 -6.33
C PHE A 152 -10.44 11.04 -5.32
N GLY A 153 -9.51 10.77 -4.40
CA GLY A 153 -9.13 11.71 -3.34
C GLY A 153 -10.03 11.67 -2.11
N ASN A 154 -11.02 10.79 -2.05
CA ASN A 154 -11.87 10.60 -0.89
C ASN A 154 -11.11 9.86 0.22
N ALA A 155 -11.00 10.48 1.38
CA ALA A 155 -10.30 9.88 2.52
C ALA A 155 -11.16 8.81 3.20
N VAL A 156 -10.60 7.62 3.35
CA VAL A 156 -11.22 6.53 4.14
C VAL A 156 -11.23 6.91 5.63
N ARG A 157 -12.33 6.64 6.33
CA ARG A 157 -12.43 6.79 7.79
C ARG A 157 -11.78 5.60 8.48
N LEU A 158 -10.51 5.76 8.87
CA LEU A 158 -9.65 4.64 9.29
C LEU A 158 -9.71 4.32 10.79
N ASP A 159 -10.26 5.17 11.64
CA ASP A 159 -10.12 5.07 13.10
C ASP A 159 -10.45 3.67 13.63
N LYS A 160 -11.65 3.16 13.33
CA LYS A 160 -12.08 1.82 13.77
C LYS A 160 -11.21 0.70 13.19
N LEU A 161 -10.81 0.85 11.93
CA LEU A 161 -10.04 -0.18 11.22
C LEU A 161 -8.61 -0.26 11.76
N VAL A 162 -7.96 0.87 12.00
CA VAL A 162 -6.60 0.93 12.56
C VAL A 162 -6.55 0.28 13.94
N ASP A 163 -7.52 0.58 14.82
CA ASP A 163 -7.56 -0.03 16.15
C ASP A 163 -7.79 -1.54 16.11
N LEU A 164 -8.64 -2.00 15.20
CA LEU A 164 -8.86 -3.43 14.98
C LEU A 164 -7.61 -4.11 14.43
N CYS A 165 -6.96 -3.52 13.44
CA CYS A 165 -5.74 -4.03 12.83
C CYS A 165 -4.62 -4.19 13.86
N ARG A 166 -4.44 -3.21 14.74
CA ARG A 166 -3.48 -3.31 15.85
C ARG A 166 -3.78 -4.48 16.78
N LYS A 167 -5.05 -4.67 17.17
CA LYS A 167 -5.49 -5.78 18.04
C LYS A 167 -5.30 -7.14 17.37
N LYS A 168 -5.51 -7.20 16.08
CA LYS A 168 -5.43 -8.44 15.28
C LYS A 168 -4.05 -8.69 14.65
N ASN A 169 -3.08 -7.80 14.88
CA ASN A 169 -1.74 -7.86 14.27
C ASN A 169 -1.79 -7.97 12.73
N VAL A 170 -2.59 -7.13 12.11
CA VAL A 170 -2.70 -6.91 10.67
C VAL A 170 -2.13 -5.53 10.36
N ALA A 171 -1.27 -5.39 9.35
CA ALA A 171 -0.62 -4.13 8.97
C ALA A 171 -1.52 -3.29 8.04
#